data_bc87b1898b93e2ede5cbe1c2be0bfb4f
#
_entry.id   bc87b1898b93e2ede5cbe1c2be0bfb4f
#
_cell.length_a   1.000
_cell.length_b   1.000
_cell.length_c   1.000
_cell.angle_alpha   90.00
_cell.angle_beta   90.00
_cell.angle_gamma   90.00
#
_symmetry.space_group_name_H-M   'P 1'
#
loop_
_entity.id
_entity.type
_entity.pdbx_description
1 polymer ?
#
loop_
_entity_poly.entity_id
_entity_poly.type
_entity_poly.pdbx_seq_one_letter_code
_entity_poly.pdbx_strand_id
1 'polypeptide(L)'
;VTATTHPIQPLDPIQPVLSARRRWTALAVCCLSMFLVGLDTTIVNVGLPAIGHGLGIGTRSLEWTVDAYTLVLASLLISSGALADRFGRRRVFQVGLVVFGAASLVCAIAPSVGVLIAARAVQGIGASMLSPVALAIVVNAMPDPRERAQAIGVWASVFGLSMAAGPVTGGALIAGFGWRSVFWINAPVIVAALVLSALFVPESRAPRAQRLDLPGQALLTVVIGVSVGVLIEGPRIGWASLPALVAYTIAVVAAAGFVSVESRRSQPLMDIRLYRHPVFSSAVLGAVAVFVALNVTLLLNTLYLQHARGWTPLAAGVATLPMAVGATVCAPLSGRLVGRNGPRLPLVLAGGFITVGGLCLVGLDQHTSVFLLLSAYLLIGVGFGFANAPITNTAVSGLPATRAGVAGAITSTARQLGSALGIAIAGGLVAGTAPTGLAHASRPGWILVATCGLFLLLVAHAARPKKDTSRPTSPQSR
;
A
#
# COMPACT_ATOMS: atom_id res chain seq x y z
N VAL A 1 -27.00 47.08 27.88
CA VAL A 1 -26.91 45.72 27.37
C VAL A 1 -26.99 45.81 25.86
N THR A 2 -25.82 45.92 25.19
CA THR A 2 -25.71 45.98 23.74
C THR A 2 -25.64 44.54 23.23
N ALA A 3 -26.71 44.06 22.60
CA ALA A 3 -26.72 42.77 21.90
C ALA A 3 -25.83 42.86 20.66
N THR A 4 -24.68 42.20 20.70
CA THR A 4 -23.83 41.98 19.53
C THR A 4 -24.51 40.94 18.63
N THR A 5 -25.15 41.40 17.57
CA THR A 5 -25.62 40.55 16.47
C THR A 5 -24.41 39.98 15.74
N HIS A 6 -24.10 38.69 15.96
CA HIS A 6 -23.18 37.96 15.09
C HIS A 6 -23.77 37.97 13.67
N PRO A 7 -22.98 38.34 12.64
CA PRO A 7 -23.45 38.24 11.26
C PRO A 7 -23.72 36.75 10.95
N ILE A 8 -24.94 36.48 10.49
CA ILE A 8 -25.31 35.15 9.94
C ILE A 8 -24.37 34.88 8.79
N GLN A 9 -23.48 33.92 8.97
CA GLN A 9 -22.64 33.43 7.86
C GLN A 9 -23.55 32.93 6.74
N PRO A 10 -23.33 33.37 5.49
CA PRO A 10 -24.10 32.86 4.37
C PRO A 10 -23.95 31.31 4.36
N LEU A 11 -25.09 30.62 4.36
CA LEU A 11 -25.14 29.19 4.16
C LEU A 11 -24.41 28.87 2.86
N ASP A 12 -23.37 28.02 2.93
CA ASP A 12 -22.68 27.50 1.76
C ASP A 12 -23.72 27.01 0.74
N PRO A 13 -23.56 27.30 -0.55
CA PRO A 13 -24.49 26.87 -1.57
C PRO A 13 -24.70 25.37 -1.45
N ILE A 14 -25.96 24.97 -1.19
CA ILE A 14 -26.38 23.56 -1.07
C ILE A 14 -25.92 22.86 -2.33
N GLN A 15 -24.84 22.09 -2.22
CA GLN A 15 -24.40 21.25 -3.34
C GLN A 15 -25.56 20.32 -3.71
N PRO A 16 -25.96 20.24 -4.99
CA PRO A 16 -27.08 19.40 -5.39
C PRO A 16 -26.84 17.97 -4.92
N VAL A 17 -27.74 17.45 -4.10
CA VAL A 17 -27.68 16.08 -3.59
C VAL A 17 -27.71 15.14 -4.80
N LEU A 18 -26.59 14.46 -5.05
CA LEU A 18 -26.50 13.51 -6.15
C LEU A 18 -27.54 12.40 -5.96
N SER A 19 -28.19 11.96 -7.06
CA SER A 19 -29.06 10.79 -7.01
C SER A 19 -28.27 9.55 -6.52
N ALA A 20 -28.94 8.63 -5.82
CA ALA A 20 -28.30 7.41 -5.31
C ALA A 20 -27.55 6.67 -6.43
N ARG A 21 -28.14 6.53 -7.61
CA ARG A 21 -27.52 5.90 -8.79
C ARG A 21 -26.18 6.59 -9.14
N ARG A 22 -26.12 7.90 -9.17
CA ARG A 22 -24.90 8.65 -9.53
C ARG A 22 -23.81 8.51 -8.47
N ARG A 23 -24.18 8.48 -7.16
CA ARG A 23 -23.24 8.24 -6.05
C ARG A 23 -22.58 6.85 -6.16
N TRP A 24 -23.38 5.81 -6.37
CA TRP A 24 -22.87 4.45 -6.50
C TRP A 24 -22.07 4.23 -7.78
N THR A 25 -22.42 4.92 -8.88
CA THR A 25 -21.59 4.88 -10.11
C THR A 25 -20.24 5.58 -9.88
N ALA A 26 -20.20 6.71 -9.17
CA ALA A 26 -18.93 7.36 -8.81
C ALA A 26 -18.06 6.44 -7.94
N LEU A 27 -18.66 5.70 -6.99
CA LEU A 27 -17.94 4.68 -6.23
C LEU A 27 -17.37 3.58 -7.15
N ALA A 28 -18.16 3.07 -8.10
CA ALA A 28 -17.70 2.04 -9.02
C ALA A 28 -16.49 2.49 -9.86
N VAL A 29 -16.47 3.76 -10.31
CA VAL A 29 -15.33 4.36 -11.03
C VAL A 29 -14.10 4.45 -10.12
N CYS A 30 -14.27 4.87 -8.87
CA CYS A 30 -13.19 4.91 -7.88
C CYS A 30 -12.68 3.49 -7.55
N CYS A 31 -13.57 2.51 -7.47
CA CYS A 31 -13.21 1.10 -7.29
C CYS A 31 -12.41 0.56 -8.48
N LEU A 32 -12.78 0.92 -9.71
CA LEU A 32 -12.05 0.51 -10.90
C LEU A 32 -10.61 1.01 -10.92
N SER A 33 -10.37 2.27 -10.50
CA SER A 33 -9.01 2.80 -10.38
C SER A 33 -8.21 2.13 -9.27
N MET A 34 -8.85 1.80 -8.14
CA MET A 34 -8.20 1.09 -7.03
C MET A 34 -7.86 -0.34 -7.43
N PHE A 35 -8.75 -1.00 -8.16
CA PHE A 35 -8.50 -2.31 -8.75
C PHE A 35 -7.29 -2.28 -9.68
N LEU A 36 -7.22 -1.27 -10.56
CA LEU A 36 -6.10 -1.07 -11.49
C LEU A 36 -4.76 -0.92 -10.76
N VAL A 37 -4.67 -0.03 -9.77
CA VAL A 37 -3.44 0.20 -8.98
C VAL A 37 -3.03 -1.06 -8.21
N GLY A 38 -3.98 -1.76 -7.60
CA GLY A 38 -3.71 -3.00 -6.87
C GLY A 38 -3.31 -4.16 -7.79
N LEU A 39 -3.96 -4.27 -8.97
CA LEU A 39 -3.62 -5.24 -9.99
C LEU A 39 -2.18 -4.99 -10.51
N ASP A 40 -1.87 -3.76 -10.89
CA ASP A 40 -0.54 -3.39 -11.41
C ASP A 40 0.57 -3.71 -10.42
N THR A 41 0.34 -3.48 -9.14
CA THR A 41 1.32 -3.78 -8.08
C THR A 41 1.62 -5.28 -7.97
N THR A 42 0.66 -6.15 -8.22
CA THR A 42 0.80 -7.60 -8.02
C THR A 42 1.08 -8.37 -9.31
N ILE A 43 0.56 -7.89 -10.45
CA ILE A 43 0.73 -8.54 -11.76
C ILE A 43 2.19 -8.52 -12.22
N VAL A 44 2.90 -7.42 -11.96
CA VAL A 44 4.31 -7.26 -12.33
C VAL A 44 5.20 -8.24 -11.58
N ASN A 45 4.89 -8.55 -10.30
CA ASN A 45 5.68 -9.51 -9.52
C ASN A 45 5.72 -10.90 -10.17
N VAL A 46 4.60 -11.38 -10.72
CA VAL A 46 4.56 -12.67 -11.45
C VAL A 46 5.31 -12.57 -12.76
N GLY A 47 5.34 -11.39 -13.37
CA GLY A 47 6.03 -11.11 -14.63
C GLY A 47 7.55 -10.97 -14.51
N LEU A 48 8.10 -10.78 -13.32
CA LEU A 48 9.53 -10.49 -13.14
C LEU A 48 10.46 -11.48 -13.85
N PRO A 49 10.29 -12.82 -13.73
CA PRO A 49 11.13 -13.74 -14.46
C PRO A 49 11.03 -13.60 -15.97
N ALA A 50 9.83 -13.41 -16.51
CA ALA A 50 9.61 -13.22 -17.95
C ALA A 50 10.19 -11.88 -18.46
N ILE A 51 10.13 -10.81 -17.67
CA ILE A 51 10.79 -9.53 -17.94
C ILE A 51 12.30 -9.72 -17.95
N GLY A 52 12.85 -10.45 -16.96
CA GLY A 52 14.27 -10.76 -16.86
C GLY A 52 14.81 -11.48 -18.08
N HIS A 53 14.11 -12.53 -18.52
CA HIS A 53 14.45 -13.27 -19.74
C HIS A 53 14.29 -12.39 -21.01
N GLY A 54 13.20 -11.64 -21.11
CA GLY A 54 12.88 -10.84 -22.30
C GLY A 54 13.81 -9.65 -22.54
N LEU A 55 14.39 -9.09 -21.46
CA LEU A 55 15.32 -7.96 -21.54
C LEU A 55 16.79 -8.36 -21.23
N GLY A 56 17.05 -9.62 -20.88
CA GLY A 56 18.41 -10.09 -20.55
C GLY A 56 18.97 -9.46 -19.27
N ILE A 57 18.14 -9.25 -18.23
CA ILE A 57 18.49 -8.51 -17.02
C ILE A 57 18.44 -9.39 -15.77
N GLY A 58 19.30 -9.04 -14.81
CA GLY A 58 19.36 -9.74 -13.51
C GLY A 58 18.38 -9.16 -12.46
N THR A 59 18.35 -9.81 -11.30
CA THR A 59 17.44 -9.56 -10.17
C THR A 59 17.40 -8.10 -9.75
N ARG A 60 18.55 -7.42 -9.65
CA ARG A 60 18.66 -6.00 -9.30
C ARG A 60 17.80 -5.08 -10.18
N SER A 61 17.87 -5.26 -11.49
CA SER A 61 17.08 -4.45 -12.43
C SER A 61 15.59 -4.77 -12.32
N LEU A 62 15.25 -6.00 -11.95
CA LEU A 62 13.89 -6.41 -11.66
C LEU A 62 13.36 -5.74 -10.39
N GLU A 63 14.16 -5.67 -9.33
CA GLU A 63 13.84 -4.93 -8.11
C GLU A 63 13.56 -3.46 -8.41
N TRP A 64 14.46 -2.78 -9.16
CA TRP A 64 14.25 -1.40 -9.57
C TRP A 64 13.00 -1.21 -10.44
N THR A 65 12.61 -2.20 -11.25
CA THR A 65 11.38 -2.14 -12.05
C THR A 65 10.13 -2.06 -11.16
N VAL A 66 10.14 -2.72 -9.99
CA VAL A 66 9.03 -2.67 -9.04
C VAL A 66 9.17 -1.47 -8.11
N ASP A 67 10.36 -1.25 -7.57
CA ASP A 67 10.59 -0.25 -6.54
C ASP A 67 10.54 1.19 -7.05
N ALA A 68 10.93 1.47 -8.30
CA ALA A 68 10.78 2.79 -8.90
C ALA A 68 9.32 3.28 -8.84
N TYR A 69 8.37 2.40 -9.15
CA TYR A 69 6.94 2.67 -9.02
C TYR A 69 6.52 2.89 -7.57
N THR A 70 6.89 1.95 -6.69
CA THR A 70 6.45 1.94 -5.29
C THR A 70 7.01 3.13 -4.50
N LEU A 71 8.29 3.48 -4.76
CA LEU A 71 8.96 4.63 -4.13
C LEU A 71 8.31 5.96 -4.51
N VAL A 72 8.08 6.17 -5.81
CA VAL A 72 7.44 7.40 -6.29
C VAL A 72 6.00 7.49 -5.79
N LEU A 73 5.26 6.38 -5.85
CA LEU A 73 3.92 6.30 -5.29
C LEU A 73 3.92 6.66 -3.80
N ALA A 74 4.78 6.04 -2.98
CA ALA A 74 4.88 6.29 -1.55
C ALA A 74 5.21 7.75 -1.24
N SER A 75 6.18 8.29 -1.95
CA SER A 75 6.65 9.66 -1.75
C SER A 75 5.57 10.70 -2.04
N LEU A 76 4.80 10.53 -3.11
CA LEU A 76 3.85 11.54 -3.60
C LEU A 76 2.42 11.36 -3.06
N LEU A 77 2.11 10.27 -2.36
CA LEU A 77 0.74 9.94 -1.94
C LEU A 77 0.07 11.06 -1.13
N ILE A 78 0.78 11.63 -0.17
CA ILE A 78 0.26 12.68 0.71
C ILE A 78 0.07 13.99 -0.07
N SER A 79 1.06 14.37 -0.87
CA SER A 79 1.01 15.58 -1.69
C SER A 79 -0.08 15.54 -2.75
N SER A 80 -0.37 14.36 -3.30
CA SER A 80 -1.44 14.18 -4.29
C SER A 80 -2.82 14.44 -3.69
N GLY A 81 -3.04 14.11 -2.41
CA GLY A 81 -4.25 14.48 -1.68
C GLY A 81 -4.41 16.00 -1.57
N ALA A 82 -3.36 16.72 -1.15
CA ALA A 82 -3.36 18.18 -1.06
C ALA A 82 -3.53 18.85 -2.45
N LEU A 83 -2.95 18.26 -3.49
CA LEU A 83 -3.12 18.72 -4.87
C LEU A 83 -4.58 18.62 -5.32
N ALA A 84 -5.24 17.50 -5.00
CA ALA A 84 -6.65 17.28 -5.33
C ALA A 84 -7.59 18.24 -4.59
N ASP A 85 -7.31 18.52 -3.34
CA ASP A 85 -8.09 19.48 -2.55
C ASP A 85 -7.97 20.91 -3.10
N ARG A 86 -6.82 21.27 -3.69
CA ARG A 86 -6.56 22.60 -4.27
C ARG A 86 -7.09 22.75 -5.70
N PHE A 87 -6.79 21.79 -6.58
CA PHE A 87 -7.07 21.92 -8.03
C PHE A 87 -8.38 21.23 -8.45
N GLY A 88 -8.98 20.43 -7.60
CA GLY A 88 -10.21 19.69 -7.85
C GLY A 88 -9.96 18.18 -7.94
N ARG A 89 -10.77 17.43 -7.22
CA ARG A 89 -10.58 16.00 -7.05
C ARG A 89 -10.76 15.22 -8.34
N ARG A 90 -11.82 15.51 -9.12
CA ARG A 90 -12.04 14.88 -10.42
C ARG A 90 -10.90 15.17 -11.40
N ARG A 91 -10.46 16.43 -11.48
CA ARG A 91 -9.38 16.82 -12.40
C ARG A 91 -8.07 16.09 -12.07
N VAL A 92 -7.65 16.11 -10.80
CA VAL A 92 -6.42 15.43 -10.37
C VAL A 92 -6.52 13.92 -10.58
N PHE A 93 -7.68 13.32 -10.32
CA PHE A 93 -7.94 11.92 -10.58
C PHE A 93 -7.79 11.57 -12.08
N GLN A 94 -8.36 12.39 -12.98
CA GLN A 94 -8.25 12.19 -14.44
C GLN A 94 -6.81 12.38 -14.93
N VAL A 95 -6.09 13.40 -14.43
CA VAL A 95 -4.66 13.56 -14.72
C VAL A 95 -3.87 12.33 -14.27
N GLY A 96 -4.16 11.81 -13.07
CA GLY A 96 -3.56 10.58 -12.57
C GLY A 96 -3.80 9.38 -13.50
N LEU A 97 -5.02 9.20 -14.00
CA LEU A 97 -5.36 8.14 -14.98
C LEU A 97 -4.59 8.31 -16.30
N VAL A 98 -4.50 9.54 -16.82
CA VAL A 98 -3.76 9.82 -18.06
C VAL A 98 -2.27 9.54 -17.89
N VAL A 99 -1.65 10.04 -16.81
CA VAL A 99 -0.23 9.82 -16.51
C VAL A 99 0.06 8.33 -16.32
N PHE A 100 -0.77 7.64 -15.54
CA PHE A 100 -0.63 6.20 -15.31
C PHE A 100 -0.77 5.42 -16.63
N GLY A 101 -1.76 5.76 -17.47
CA GLY A 101 -2.01 5.10 -18.74
C GLY A 101 -0.90 5.31 -19.75
N ALA A 102 -0.47 6.55 -19.93
CA ALA A 102 0.64 6.87 -20.85
C ALA A 102 1.93 6.15 -20.43
N ALA A 103 2.25 6.18 -19.13
CA ALA A 103 3.41 5.46 -18.62
C ALA A 103 3.29 3.94 -18.78
N SER A 104 2.08 3.37 -18.58
CA SER A 104 1.84 1.94 -18.82
C SER A 104 2.07 1.55 -20.27
N LEU A 105 1.64 2.36 -21.22
CA LEU A 105 1.92 2.13 -22.64
C LEU A 105 3.43 2.19 -22.94
N VAL A 106 4.16 3.13 -22.33
CA VAL A 106 5.63 3.18 -22.46
C VAL A 106 6.28 1.93 -21.86
N CYS A 107 5.81 1.44 -20.72
CA CYS A 107 6.26 0.16 -20.15
C CYS A 107 6.03 -1.01 -21.11
N ALA A 108 4.86 -1.06 -21.76
CA ALA A 108 4.49 -2.14 -22.68
C ALA A 108 5.39 -2.20 -23.94
N ILE A 109 5.91 -1.07 -24.38
CA ILE A 109 6.79 -0.99 -25.56
C ILE A 109 8.27 -0.77 -25.21
N ALA A 110 8.63 -0.82 -23.92
CA ALA A 110 9.98 -0.52 -23.45
C ALA A 110 11.04 -1.39 -24.14
N PRO A 111 12.02 -0.77 -24.83
CA PRO A 111 13.10 -1.49 -25.52
C PRO A 111 14.26 -1.88 -24.57
N SER A 112 14.35 -1.24 -23.41
CA SER A 112 15.41 -1.45 -22.43
C SER A 112 14.90 -1.30 -21.01
N VAL A 113 15.67 -1.85 -20.07
CA VAL A 113 15.34 -1.75 -18.64
C VAL A 113 15.33 -0.32 -18.13
N GLY A 114 16.22 0.54 -18.62
CA GLY A 114 16.25 1.96 -18.22
C GLY A 114 14.95 2.68 -18.57
N VAL A 115 14.42 2.44 -19.77
CA VAL A 115 13.12 3.00 -20.19
C VAL A 115 11.99 2.42 -19.33
N LEU A 116 12.04 1.11 -19.05
CA LEU A 116 11.04 0.46 -18.23
C LEU A 116 11.01 1.05 -16.79
N ILE A 117 12.18 1.18 -16.15
CA ILE A 117 12.29 1.76 -14.80
C ILE A 117 11.82 3.22 -14.78
N ALA A 118 12.22 4.03 -15.77
CA ALA A 118 11.78 5.43 -15.87
C ALA A 118 10.25 5.52 -16.06
N ALA A 119 9.69 4.69 -16.94
CA ALA A 119 8.24 4.62 -17.15
C ALA A 119 7.50 4.16 -15.89
N ARG A 120 8.04 3.19 -15.13
CA ARG A 120 7.50 2.77 -13.83
C ARG A 120 7.50 3.91 -12.82
N ALA A 121 8.55 4.72 -12.76
CA ALA A 121 8.57 5.91 -11.89
C ALA A 121 7.46 6.91 -12.28
N VAL A 122 7.28 7.19 -13.57
CA VAL A 122 6.18 8.06 -14.06
C VAL A 122 4.81 7.45 -13.77
N GLN A 123 4.66 6.12 -13.90
CA GLN A 123 3.45 5.40 -13.56
C GLN A 123 3.12 5.55 -12.06
N GLY A 124 4.15 5.54 -11.18
CA GLY A 124 4.02 5.83 -9.76
C GLY A 124 3.47 7.23 -9.46
N ILE A 125 3.86 8.26 -10.24
CA ILE A 125 3.26 9.61 -10.14
C ILE A 125 1.75 9.53 -10.41
N GLY A 126 1.33 8.89 -11.50
CA GLY A 126 -0.09 8.70 -11.82
C GLY A 126 -0.84 7.96 -10.71
N ALA A 127 -0.30 6.84 -10.24
CA ALA A 127 -0.90 6.03 -9.18
C ALA A 127 -1.08 6.78 -7.86
N SER A 128 -0.13 7.66 -7.50
CA SER A 128 -0.21 8.48 -6.28
C SER A 128 -1.43 9.41 -6.28
N MET A 129 -1.88 9.84 -7.46
CA MET A 129 -3.06 10.69 -7.64
C MET A 129 -4.37 9.89 -7.63
N LEU A 130 -4.34 8.56 -7.73
CA LEU A 130 -5.55 7.74 -7.82
C LEU A 130 -6.09 7.36 -6.44
N SER A 131 -5.30 6.66 -5.62
CA SER A 131 -5.80 6.07 -4.36
C SER A 131 -6.36 7.08 -3.35
N PRO A 132 -5.64 8.15 -2.92
CA PRO A 132 -6.15 9.09 -1.94
C PRO A 132 -7.28 9.94 -2.49
N VAL A 133 -7.20 10.28 -3.79
CA VAL A 133 -8.21 11.12 -4.44
C VAL A 133 -9.51 10.35 -4.66
N ALA A 134 -9.44 9.07 -5.04
CA ALA A 134 -10.61 8.21 -5.14
C ALA A 134 -11.36 8.11 -3.81
N LEU A 135 -10.62 7.87 -2.71
CA LEU A 135 -11.24 7.83 -1.38
C LEU A 135 -11.89 9.17 -1.01
N ALA A 136 -11.23 10.29 -1.31
CA ALA A 136 -11.78 11.62 -1.05
C ALA A 136 -13.06 11.89 -1.89
N ILE A 137 -13.11 11.43 -3.14
CA ILE A 137 -14.30 11.49 -3.99
C ILE A 137 -15.44 10.66 -3.36
N VAL A 138 -15.17 9.43 -2.94
CA VAL A 138 -16.16 8.53 -2.33
C VAL A 138 -16.73 9.14 -1.05
N VAL A 139 -15.87 9.63 -0.15
CA VAL A 139 -16.28 10.25 1.13
C VAL A 139 -17.15 11.48 0.90
N ASN A 140 -16.80 12.29 -0.09
CA ASN A 140 -17.55 13.51 -0.40
C ASN A 140 -18.88 13.23 -1.13
N ALA A 141 -18.95 12.16 -1.93
CA ALA A 141 -20.16 11.77 -2.65
C ALA A 141 -21.21 11.13 -1.74
N MET A 142 -20.84 10.62 -0.56
CA MET A 142 -21.72 9.90 0.38
C MET A 142 -22.01 10.76 1.63
N PRO A 143 -23.08 11.57 1.65
CA PRO A 143 -23.41 12.42 2.80
C PRO A 143 -23.88 11.61 4.01
N ASP A 144 -24.64 10.53 3.81
CA ASP A 144 -25.09 9.65 4.89
C ASP A 144 -23.93 8.84 5.48
N PRO A 145 -23.73 8.84 6.83
CA PRO A 145 -22.64 8.13 7.47
C PRO A 145 -22.67 6.60 7.26
N ARG A 146 -23.87 5.99 7.14
CA ARG A 146 -24.03 4.54 6.91
C ARG A 146 -23.67 4.18 5.48
N GLU A 147 -24.19 4.94 4.49
CA GLU A 147 -23.81 4.77 3.08
C GLU A 147 -22.30 4.97 2.88
N ARG A 148 -21.71 5.98 3.55
CA ARG A 148 -20.27 6.24 3.50
C ARG A 148 -19.46 5.06 4.04
N ALA A 149 -19.84 4.50 5.19
CA ALA A 149 -19.18 3.34 5.76
C ALA A 149 -19.26 2.12 4.83
N GLN A 150 -20.41 1.88 4.20
CA GLN A 150 -20.58 0.82 3.21
C GLN A 150 -19.70 1.05 1.98
N ALA A 151 -19.69 2.28 1.44
CA ALA A 151 -18.89 2.63 0.27
C ALA A 151 -17.38 2.46 0.53
N ILE A 152 -16.90 2.88 1.71
CA ILE A 152 -15.50 2.66 2.11
C ILE A 152 -15.21 1.16 2.25
N GLY A 153 -16.14 0.38 2.79
CA GLY A 153 -16.01 -1.08 2.89
C GLY A 153 -15.89 -1.75 1.52
N VAL A 154 -16.74 -1.37 0.56
CA VAL A 154 -16.68 -1.86 -0.83
C VAL A 154 -15.35 -1.46 -1.48
N TRP A 155 -14.95 -0.20 -1.35
CA TRP A 155 -13.69 0.30 -1.89
C TRP A 155 -12.47 -0.46 -1.34
N ALA A 156 -12.44 -0.73 -0.04
CA ALA A 156 -11.37 -1.50 0.59
C ALA A 156 -11.34 -2.98 0.14
N SER A 157 -12.51 -3.58 -0.09
CA SER A 157 -12.62 -4.97 -0.57
C SER A 157 -12.06 -5.14 -1.98
N VAL A 158 -12.17 -4.12 -2.83
CA VAL A 158 -11.64 -4.13 -4.20
C VAL A 158 -10.12 -4.26 -4.20
N PHE A 159 -9.42 -3.69 -3.22
CA PHE A 159 -7.98 -3.87 -3.08
C PHE A 159 -7.60 -5.34 -2.83
N GLY A 160 -8.35 -6.04 -1.96
CA GLY A 160 -8.16 -7.48 -1.75
C GLY A 160 -8.42 -8.30 -3.02
N LEU A 161 -9.48 -7.96 -3.76
CA LEU A 161 -9.80 -8.60 -5.04
C LEU A 161 -8.70 -8.37 -6.09
N SER A 162 -8.13 -7.18 -6.18
CA SER A 162 -7.05 -6.87 -7.13
C SER A 162 -5.78 -7.64 -6.81
N MET A 163 -5.47 -7.83 -5.53
CA MET A 163 -4.35 -8.67 -5.10
C MET A 163 -4.53 -10.14 -5.51
N ALA A 164 -5.77 -10.65 -5.47
CA ALA A 164 -6.11 -11.99 -5.93
C ALA A 164 -6.01 -12.11 -7.45
N ALA A 165 -6.54 -11.11 -8.16
CA ALA A 165 -6.60 -11.11 -9.61
C ALA A 165 -5.22 -11.00 -10.27
N GLY A 166 -4.28 -10.22 -9.68
CA GLY A 166 -2.98 -9.92 -10.27
C GLY A 166 -2.16 -11.15 -10.67
N PRO A 167 -1.87 -12.07 -9.75
CA PRO A 167 -1.09 -13.25 -10.08
C PRO A 167 -1.73 -14.17 -11.13
N VAL A 168 -3.04 -14.33 -11.07
CA VAL A 168 -3.78 -15.21 -12.01
C VAL A 168 -3.85 -14.57 -13.40
N THR A 169 -4.29 -13.32 -13.48
CA THR A 169 -4.37 -12.60 -14.77
C THR A 169 -2.99 -12.38 -15.36
N GLY A 170 -1.99 -12.05 -14.53
CA GLY A 170 -0.60 -11.92 -14.95
C GLY A 170 -0.04 -13.21 -15.50
N GLY A 171 -0.23 -14.31 -14.81
CA GLY A 171 0.19 -15.63 -15.27
C GLY A 171 -0.43 -16.02 -16.61
N ALA A 172 -1.75 -15.80 -16.77
CA ALA A 172 -2.46 -16.07 -18.02
C ALA A 172 -1.99 -15.18 -19.18
N LEU A 173 -1.85 -13.87 -18.94
CA LEU A 173 -1.39 -12.91 -19.94
C LEU A 173 0.03 -13.19 -20.40
N ILE A 174 0.94 -13.51 -19.47
CA ILE A 174 2.34 -13.81 -19.78
C ILE A 174 2.44 -15.07 -20.60
N ALA A 175 1.68 -16.12 -20.23
CA ALA A 175 1.67 -17.39 -20.94
C ALA A 175 1.13 -17.25 -22.37
N GLY A 176 0.12 -16.39 -22.61
CA GLY A 176 -0.49 -16.23 -23.92
C GLY A 176 0.14 -15.16 -24.80
N PHE A 177 0.59 -14.04 -24.21
CA PHE A 177 0.96 -12.81 -24.95
C PHE A 177 2.31 -12.24 -24.53
N GLY A 178 3.04 -12.89 -23.63
CA GLY A 178 4.33 -12.43 -23.11
C GLY A 178 4.20 -11.31 -22.07
N TRP A 179 5.33 -10.94 -21.44
CA TRP A 179 5.37 -10.03 -20.30
C TRP A 179 4.85 -8.59 -20.59
N ARG A 180 4.94 -8.14 -21.83
CA ARG A 180 4.45 -6.80 -22.20
C ARG A 180 2.95 -6.64 -22.04
N SER A 181 2.20 -7.72 -22.12
CA SER A 181 0.74 -7.75 -21.98
C SER A 181 0.25 -7.31 -20.59
N VAL A 182 1.07 -7.48 -19.55
CA VAL A 182 0.72 -7.05 -18.19
C VAL A 182 0.58 -5.52 -18.06
N PHE A 183 1.20 -4.78 -18.96
CA PHE A 183 1.06 -3.33 -19.04
C PHE A 183 -0.04 -2.92 -20.02
N TRP A 184 -0.21 -3.66 -21.13
CA TRP A 184 -1.27 -3.39 -22.11
C TRP A 184 -2.68 -3.52 -21.54
N ILE A 185 -2.90 -4.42 -20.57
CA ILE A 185 -4.22 -4.61 -19.94
C ILE A 185 -4.73 -3.35 -19.25
N ASN A 186 -3.85 -2.47 -18.82
CA ASN A 186 -4.20 -1.21 -18.17
C ASN A 186 -4.91 -0.24 -19.14
N ALA A 187 -4.59 -0.25 -20.43
CA ALA A 187 -5.10 0.72 -21.40
C ALA A 187 -6.65 0.72 -21.51
N PRO A 188 -7.34 -0.40 -21.75
CA PRO A 188 -8.79 -0.40 -21.85
C PRO A 188 -9.47 -0.01 -20.52
N VAL A 189 -8.90 -0.41 -19.39
CA VAL A 189 -9.43 -0.08 -18.07
C VAL A 189 -9.32 1.42 -17.81
N ILE A 190 -8.20 2.04 -18.18
CA ILE A 190 -7.98 3.49 -18.02
C ILE A 190 -8.91 4.30 -18.92
N VAL A 191 -9.08 3.90 -20.18
CA VAL A 191 -10.02 4.57 -21.09
C VAL A 191 -11.45 4.52 -20.50
N ALA A 192 -11.88 3.35 -20.02
CA ALA A 192 -13.17 3.22 -19.36
C ALA A 192 -13.27 4.11 -18.11
N ALA A 193 -12.25 4.11 -17.25
CA ALA A 193 -12.21 4.95 -16.04
C ALA A 193 -12.24 6.46 -16.37
N LEU A 194 -11.53 6.91 -17.41
CA LEU A 194 -11.53 8.30 -17.87
C LEU A 194 -12.93 8.72 -18.35
N VAL A 195 -13.54 7.93 -19.22
CA VAL A 195 -14.88 8.22 -19.75
C VAL A 195 -15.92 8.24 -18.62
N LEU A 196 -15.91 7.19 -17.78
CA LEU A 196 -16.87 7.09 -16.67
C LEU A 196 -16.65 8.19 -15.63
N SER A 197 -15.40 8.58 -15.35
CA SER A 197 -15.11 9.67 -14.42
C SER A 197 -15.58 11.03 -14.95
N ALA A 198 -15.43 11.26 -16.25
CA ALA A 198 -15.91 12.49 -16.88
C ALA A 198 -17.44 12.61 -16.82
N LEU A 199 -18.16 11.50 -16.99
CA LEU A 199 -19.62 11.47 -17.04
C LEU A 199 -20.26 11.48 -15.63
N PHE A 200 -19.70 10.74 -14.68
CA PHE A 200 -20.40 10.43 -13.43
C PHE A 200 -19.75 11.02 -12.17
N VAL A 201 -18.45 11.32 -12.17
CA VAL A 201 -17.79 11.89 -10.99
C VAL A 201 -17.98 13.42 -10.96
N PRO A 202 -18.61 13.97 -9.92
CA PRO A 202 -18.74 15.42 -9.78
C PRO A 202 -17.40 16.05 -9.43
N GLU A 203 -17.18 17.29 -9.87
CA GLU A 203 -16.04 18.06 -9.41
C GLU A 203 -16.26 18.51 -7.96
N SER A 204 -15.24 18.39 -7.13
CA SER A 204 -15.26 18.85 -5.76
C SER A 204 -13.88 19.34 -5.32
N ARG A 205 -13.87 20.31 -4.40
CA ARG A 205 -12.65 20.89 -3.83
C ARG A 205 -12.82 21.01 -2.32
N ALA A 206 -11.72 21.07 -1.59
CA ALA A 206 -11.78 21.39 -0.17
C ALA A 206 -12.04 22.90 0.02
N PRO A 207 -12.89 23.30 0.97
CA PRO A 207 -13.14 24.73 1.27
C PRO A 207 -11.86 25.46 1.69
N ARG A 208 -10.94 24.75 2.35
CA ARG A 208 -9.62 25.25 2.75
C ARG A 208 -8.56 24.27 2.27
N ALA A 209 -7.95 24.57 1.12
CA ALA A 209 -6.88 23.76 0.58
C ALA A 209 -5.60 23.89 1.45
N GLN A 210 -4.99 22.76 1.78
CA GLN A 210 -3.68 22.73 2.43
C GLN A 210 -2.59 23.24 1.48
N ARG A 211 -1.56 23.92 2.03
CA ARG A 211 -0.41 24.33 1.26
C ARG A 211 0.47 23.14 0.96
N LEU A 212 0.99 23.06 -0.28
CA LEU A 212 1.96 22.03 -0.68
C LEU A 212 3.28 22.27 0.05
N ASP A 213 3.75 21.25 0.73
CA ASP A 213 5.07 21.27 1.38
C ASP A 213 6.14 20.65 0.48
N LEU A 214 6.62 21.44 -0.50
CA LEU A 214 7.63 20.99 -1.44
C LEU A 214 8.98 20.58 -0.77
N PRO A 215 9.52 21.34 0.22
CA PRO A 215 10.74 20.91 0.91
C PRO A 215 10.55 19.62 1.71
N GLY A 216 9.48 19.49 2.49
CA GLY A 216 9.18 18.23 3.20
C GLY A 216 9.03 17.07 2.24
N GLN A 217 8.33 17.29 1.11
CA GLN A 217 8.16 16.30 0.06
C GLN A 217 9.49 15.86 -0.57
N ALA A 218 10.36 16.79 -0.90
CA ALA A 218 11.68 16.48 -1.48
C ALA A 218 12.55 15.68 -0.50
N LEU A 219 12.60 16.09 0.77
CA LEU A 219 13.35 15.39 1.81
C LEU A 219 12.79 13.97 2.04
N LEU A 220 11.48 13.80 2.11
CA LEU A 220 10.86 12.47 2.25
C LEU A 220 11.22 11.57 1.07
N THR A 221 11.17 12.10 -0.15
CA THR A 221 11.53 11.35 -1.36
C THR A 221 13.00 10.91 -1.32
N VAL A 222 13.92 11.79 -0.87
CA VAL A 222 15.34 11.45 -0.71
C VAL A 222 15.53 10.36 0.35
N VAL A 223 14.88 10.50 1.51
CA VAL A 223 14.97 9.50 2.60
C VAL A 223 14.54 8.12 2.11
N ILE A 224 13.36 8.04 1.50
CA ILE A 224 12.82 6.76 1.03
C ILE A 224 13.68 6.21 -0.11
N GLY A 225 13.97 7.03 -1.13
CA GLY A 225 14.71 6.62 -2.32
C GLY A 225 16.13 6.13 -2.01
N VAL A 226 16.87 6.87 -1.19
CA VAL A 226 18.23 6.49 -0.82
C VAL A 226 18.24 5.26 0.09
N SER A 227 17.33 5.15 1.05
CA SER A 227 17.25 3.98 1.95
C SER A 227 16.98 2.70 1.17
N VAL A 228 16.01 2.70 0.26
CA VAL A 228 15.70 1.53 -0.58
C VAL A 228 16.81 1.29 -1.60
N GLY A 229 17.36 2.34 -2.21
CA GLY A 229 18.47 2.22 -3.13
C GLY A 229 19.69 1.53 -2.53
N VAL A 230 20.02 1.81 -1.26
CA VAL A 230 21.11 1.12 -0.55
C VAL A 230 20.78 -0.36 -0.31
N LEU A 231 19.52 -0.69 -0.02
CA LEU A 231 19.11 -2.09 0.15
C LEU A 231 19.24 -2.90 -1.14
N ILE A 232 18.91 -2.30 -2.29
CA ILE A 232 19.02 -2.94 -3.61
C ILE A 232 20.49 -3.05 -4.05
N GLU A 233 21.28 -1.99 -3.85
CA GLU A 233 22.66 -1.91 -4.35
C GLU A 233 23.68 -2.51 -3.36
N GLY A 234 23.37 -2.54 -2.07
CA GLY A 234 24.27 -2.93 -0.99
C GLY A 234 24.96 -4.28 -1.17
N PRO A 235 24.24 -5.36 -1.58
CA PRO A 235 24.87 -6.65 -1.85
C PRO A 235 26.00 -6.58 -2.88
N ARG A 236 25.93 -5.66 -3.84
CA ARG A 236 26.93 -5.51 -4.91
C ARG A 236 28.06 -4.56 -4.53
N ILE A 237 27.73 -3.38 -4.00
CA ILE A 237 28.73 -2.36 -3.69
C ILE A 237 29.45 -2.61 -2.37
N GLY A 238 28.90 -3.51 -1.54
CA GLY A 238 29.35 -3.76 -0.16
C GLY A 238 28.72 -2.78 0.84
N TRP A 239 28.19 -3.32 1.92
CA TRP A 239 27.47 -2.55 2.96
C TRP A 239 28.34 -1.53 3.69
N ALA A 240 29.65 -1.73 3.76
CA ALA A 240 30.63 -0.83 4.38
C ALA A 240 31.45 -0.04 3.35
N SER A 241 31.09 -0.06 2.08
CA SER A 241 31.79 0.69 1.03
C SER A 241 31.57 2.19 1.16
N LEU A 242 32.49 2.98 0.62
CA LEU A 242 32.35 4.45 0.61
C LEU A 242 31.02 4.92 -0.01
N PRO A 243 30.56 4.40 -1.16
CA PRO A 243 29.23 4.74 -1.69
C PRO A 243 28.08 4.43 -0.73
N ALA A 244 28.12 3.28 -0.02
CA ALA A 244 27.09 2.93 0.95
C ALA A 244 27.11 3.89 2.16
N LEU A 245 28.30 4.21 2.69
CA LEU A 245 28.44 5.15 3.81
C LEU A 245 27.96 6.57 3.43
N VAL A 246 28.27 7.02 2.21
CA VAL A 246 27.75 8.31 1.70
C VAL A 246 26.23 8.26 1.60
N ALA A 247 25.65 7.19 1.11
CA ALA A 247 24.20 7.04 0.99
C ALA A 247 23.54 7.01 2.39
N TYR A 248 24.09 6.29 3.37
CA TYR A 248 23.60 6.34 4.76
C TYR A 248 23.65 7.76 5.32
N THR A 249 24.75 8.48 5.07
CA THR A 249 24.88 9.87 5.51
C THR A 249 23.81 10.76 4.89
N ILE A 250 23.57 10.63 3.58
CA ILE A 250 22.52 11.38 2.88
C ILE A 250 21.14 11.04 3.46
N ALA A 251 20.84 9.77 3.69
CA ALA A 251 19.57 9.34 4.27
C ALA A 251 19.36 9.93 5.68
N VAL A 252 20.38 9.89 6.53
CA VAL A 252 20.33 10.44 7.91
C VAL A 252 20.17 11.96 7.88
N VAL A 253 20.97 12.67 7.06
CA VAL A 253 20.88 14.12 6.93
C VAL A 253 19.53 14.56 6.38
N ALA A 254 19.02 13.86 5.35
CA ALA A 254 17.70 14.13 4.80
C ALA A 254 16.58 13.84 5.82
N ALA A 255 16.69 12.77 6.61
CA ALA A 255 15.73 12.46 7.67
C ALA A 255 15.76 13.52 8.79
N ALA A 256 16.95 13.95 9.23
CA ALA A 256 17.09 15.04 10.19
C ALA A 256 16.54 16.36 9.65
N GLY A 257 16.81 16.67 8.38
CA GLY A 257 16.25 17.81 7.68
C GLY A 257 14.73 17.75 7.59
N PHE A 258 14.17 16.59 7.24
CA PHE A 258 12.73 16.35 7.21
C PHE A 258 12.09 16.61 8.58
N VAL A 259 12.63 16.00 9.65
CA VAL A 259 12.14 16.22 11.01
C VAL A 259 12.23 17.69 11.42
N SER A 260 13.33 18.37 11.08
CA SER A 260 13.52 19.80 11.38
C SER A 260 12.51 20.69 10.64
N VAL A 261 12.28 20.44 9.35
CA VAL A 261 11.33 21.22 8.53
C VAL A 261 9.91 20.98 9.03
N GLU A 262 9.49 19.72 9.20
CA GLU A 262 8.14 19.35 9.61
C GLU A 262 7.81 19.83 11.04
N SER A 263 8.79 19.82 11.94
CA SER A 263 8.59 20.26 13.33
C SER A 263 8.35 21.77 13.47
N ARG A 264 8.82 22.57 12.51
CA ARG A 264 8.73 24.04 12.52
C ARG A 264 7.56 24.59 11.71
N ARG A 265 6.91 23.76 10.88
CA ARG A 265 5.80 24.20 10.02
C ARG A 265 4.48 24.19 10.73
N SER A 266 3.64 25.18 10.42
CA SER A 266 2.25 25.26 10.91
C SER A 266 1.32 24.25 10.23
N GLN A 267 1.62 23.88 8.99
CA GLN A 267 0.90 22.87 8.20
C GLN A 267 1.92 21.88 7.63
N PRO A 268 2.42 20.93 8.45
CA PRO A 268 3.40 19.95 8.02
C PRO A 268 2.76 18.91 7.09
N LEU A 269 3.60 18.31 6.19
CA LEU A 269 3.23 17.16 5.37
C LEU A 269 2.86 15.96 6.26
N MET A 270 3.68 15.74 7.30
CA MET A 270 3.50 14.73 8.32
C MET A 270 3.63 15.37 9.71
N ASP A 271 2.57 15.32 10.52
CA ASP A 271 2.66 15.80 11.91
C ASP A 271 3.50 14.81 12.75
N ILE A 272 4.79 15.12 12.87
CA ILE A 272 5.77 14.29 13.61
C ILE A 272 5.38 14.12 15.09
N ARG A 273 4.60 15.05 15.63
CA ARG A 273 4.12 14.97 17.03
C ARG A 273 3.22 13.76 17.25
N LEU A 274 2.55 13.24 16.20
CA LEU A 274 1.74 12.03 16.27
C LEU A 274 2.58 10.80 16.66
N TYR A 275 3.85 10.77 16.27
CA TYR A 275 4.75 9.65 16.61
C TYR A 275 5.14 9.59 18.09
N ARG A 276 4.87 10.64 18.87
CA ARG A 276 5.02 10.60 20.34
C ARG A 276 3.94 9.75 21.02
N HIS A 277 2.84 9.46 20.30
CA HIS A 277 1.80 8.56 20.80
C HIS A 277 2.17 7.11 20.45
N PRO A 278 2.46 6.25 21.44
CA PRO A 278 2.96 4.89 21.19
C PRO A 278 1.96 4.04 20.40
N VAL A 279 0.66 4.28 20.58
CA VAL A 279 -0.41 3.61 19.85
C VAL A 279 -0.37 3.95 18.36
N PHE A 280 -0.16 5.22 18.01
CA PHE A 280 -0.02 5.65 16.62
C PHE A 280 1.25 5.08 15.98
N SER A 281 2.39 5.21 16.66
CA SER A 281 3.68 4.69 16.16
C SER A 281 3.65 3.19 15.96
N SER A 282 3.04 2.44 16.89
CA SER A 282 2.90 0.98 16.75
C SER A 282 2.03 0.60 15.56
N ALA A 283 0.97 1.35 15.27
CA ALA A 283 0.13 1.12 14.10
C ALA A 283 0.87 1.40 12.79
N VAL A 284 1.65 2.50 12.72
CA VAL A 284 2.46 2.84 11.53
C VAL A 284 3.53 1.77 11.28
N LEU A 285 4.28 1.37 12.31
CA LEU A 285 5.27 0.30 12.21
C LEU A 285 4.63 -1.06 11.88
N GLY A 286 3.44 -1.34 12.43
CA GLY A 286 2.65 -2.50 12.08
C GLY A 286 2.26 -2.51 10.59
N ALA A 287 1.91 -1.35 10.02
CA ALA A 287 1.65 -1.22 8.59
C ALA A 287 2.88 -1.55 7.75
N VAL A 288 4.06 -1.02 8.12
CA VAL A 288 5.33 -1.35 7.47
C VAL A 288 5.58 -2.86 7.55
N ALA A 289 5.51 -3.46 8.73
CA ALA A 289 5.82 -4.88 8.93
C ALA A 289 4.91 -5.81 8.11
N VAL A 290 3.61 -5.54 8.06
CA VAL A 290 2.65 -6.34 7.28
C VAL A 290 2.97 -6.29 5.79
N PHE A 291 3.30 -5.11 5.27
CA PHE A 291 3.59 -4.96 3.85
C PHE A 291 4.99 -5.44 3.47
N VAL A 292 5.97 -5.38 4.38
CA VAL A 292 7.25 -6.11 4.25
C VAL A 292 6.98 -7.60 4.13
N ALA A 293 6.25 -8.19 5.09
CA ALA A 293 5.95 -9.63 5.07
C ALA A 293 5.23 -10.05 3.78
N LEU A 294 4.26 -9.27 3.32
CA LEU A 294 3.51 -9.55 2.09
C LEU A 294 4.42 -9.56 0.87
N ASN A 295 5.25 -8.52 0.68
CA ASN A 295 6.04 -8.38 -0.53
C ASN A 295 7.26 -9.31 -0.54
N VAL A 296 7.86 -9.59 0.62
CA VAL A 296 8.84 -10.69 0.77
C VAL A 296 8.21 -12.00 0.33
N THR A 297 7.00 -12.31 0.79
CA THR A 297 6.28 -13.53 0.42
C THR A 297 6.02 -13.59 -1.08
N LEU A 298 5.50 -12.52 -1.68
CA LEU A 298 5.16 -12.49 -3.11
C LEU A 298 6.39 -12.68 -3.99
N LEU A 299 7.49 -11.98 -3.69
CA LEU A 299 8.70 -12.05 -4.51
C LEU A 299 9.40 -13.41 -4.35
N LEU A 300 9.65 -13.86 -3.12
CA LEU A 300 10.30 -15.14 -2.87
C LEU A 300 9.49 -16.32 -3.42
N ASN A 301 8.15 -16.25 -3.27
CA ASN A 301 7.26 -17.25 -3.84
C ASN A 301 7.37 -17.32 -5.37
N THR A 302 7.34 -16.18 -6.05
CA THR A 302 7.47 -16.10 -7.51
C THR A 302 8.78 -16.70 -7.97
N LEU A 303 9.91 -16.32 -7.36
CA LEU A 303 11.23 -16.81 -7.73
C LEU A 303 11.38 -18.32 -7.41
N TYR A 304 10.90 -18.76 -6.26
CA TYR A 304 10.93 -20.16 -5.86
C TYR A 304 10.11 -21.04 -6.81
N LEU A 305 8.85 -20.69 -7.08
CA LEU A 305 7.98 -21.51 -7.93
C LEU A 305 8.45 -21.54 -9.39
N GLN A 306 8.84 -20.39 -9.95
CA GLN A 306 9.20 -20.31 -11.36
C GLN A 306 10.64 -20.73 -11.62
N HIS A 307 11.62 -20.32 -10.81
CA HIS A 307 13.03 -20.62 -11.05
C HIS A 307 13.50 -21.91 -10.37
N ALA A 308 13.13 -22.16 -9.10
CA ALA A 308 13.61 -23.35 -8.40
C ALA A 308 12.78 -24.61 -8.72
N ARG A 309 11.44 -24.45 -8.93
CA ARG A 309 10.55 -25.58 -9.25
C ARG A 309 10.16 -25.68 -10.72
N GLY A 310 10.54 -24.70 -11.55
CA GLY A 310 10.25 -24.71 -12.99
C GLY A 310 8.76 -24.59 -13.34
N TRP A 311 7.93 -24.04 -12.43
CA TRP A 311 6.51 -23.88 -12.70
C TRP A 311 6.26 -22.79 -13.74
N THR A 312 5.22 -22.96 -14.54
CA THR A 312 4.77 -21.90 -15.44
C THR A 312 4.28 -20.68 -14.66
N PRO A 313 4.35 -19.46 -15.23
CA PRO A 313 3.83 -18.25 -14.59
C PRO A 313 2.36 -18.37 -14.16
N LEU A 314 1.53 -19.07 -14.97
CA LEU A 314 0.13 -19.33 -14.64
C LEU A 314 0.01 -20.25 -13.42
N ALA A 315 0.74 -21.37 -13.38
CA ALA A 315 0.71 -22.29 -12.24
C ALA A 315 1.19 -21.59 -10.95
N ALA A 316 2.26 -20.80 -11.03
CA ALA A 316 2.76 -20.00 -9.91
C ALA A 316 1.73 -18.95 -9.45
N GLY A 317 1.04 -18.30 -10.38
CA GLY A 317 -0.05 -17.37 -10.09
C GLY A 317 -1.24 -18.03 -9.40
N VAL A 318 -1.69 -19.18 -9.90
CA VAL A 318 -2.78 -19.98 -9.31
C VAL A 318 -2.42 -20.45 -7.90
N ALA A 319 -1.16 -20.80 -7.65
CA ALA A 319 -0.71 -21.20 -6.32
C ALA A 319 -0.86 -20.11 -5.25
N THR A 320 -0.94 -18.82 -5.64
CA THR A 320 -1.18 -17.72 -4.70
C THR A 320 -2.66 -17.48 -4.37
N LEU A 321 -3.60 -18.15 -5.05
CA LEU A 321 -5.04 -18.00 -4.81
C LEU A 321 -5.44 -18.24 -3.35
N PRO A 322 -4.95 -19.27 -2.63
CA PRO A 322 -5.29 -19.46 -1.23
C PRO A 322 -4.96 -18.23 -0.37
N MET A 323 -3.82 -17.58 -0.61
CA MET A 323 -3.43 -16.35 0.08
C MET A 323 -4.44 -15.22 -0.21
N ALA A 324 -4.82 -15.05 -1.46
CA ALA A 324 -5.76 -14.04 -1.89
C ALA A 324 -7.17 -14.27 -1.33
N VAL A 325 -7.63 -15.53 -1.33
CA VAL A 325 -8.91 -15.94 -0.72
C VAL A 325 -8.90 -15.63 0.78
N GLY A 326 -7.85 -16.04 1.49
CA GLY A 326 -7.68 -15.75 2.92
C GLY A 326 -7.76 -14.24 3.21
N ALA A 327 -7.03 -13.43 2.44
CA ALA A 327 -7.05 -11.98 2.58
C ALA A 327 -8.43 -11.37 2.32
N THR A 328 -9.11 -11.78 1.24
CA THR A 328 -10.40 -11.23 0.83
C THR A 328 -11.52 -11.59 1.81
N VAL A 329 -11.56 -12.84 2.28
CA VAL A 329 -12.60 -13.32 3.22
C VAL A 329 -12.39 -12.73 4.61
N CYS A 330 -11.14 -12.63 5.08
CA CYS A 330 -10.85 -12.18 6.44
C CYS A 330 -10.88 -10.66 6.60
N ALA A 331 -10.70 -9.86 5.54
CA ALA A 331 -10.73 -8.39 5.64
C ALA A 331 -12.08 -7.84 6.16
N PRO A 332 -13.26 -8.22 5.64
CA PRO A 332 -14.55 -7.77 6.19
C PRO A 332 -14.83 -8.34 7.58
N LEU A 333 -14.37 -9.56 7.89
CA LEU A 333 -14.47 -10.15 9.23
C LEU A 333 -13.64 -9.33 10.24
N SER A 334 -12.43 -8.93 9.85
CA SER A 334 -11.57 -8.06 10.64
C SER A 334 -12.26 -6.73 10.96
N GLY A 335 -12.87 -6.08 9.98
CA GLY A 335 -13.62 -4.84 10.18
C GLY A 335 -14.77 -5.01 11.19
N ARG A 336 -15.53 -6.11 11.09
CA ARG A 336 -16.62 -6.43 12.06
C ARG A 336 -16.09 -6.67 13.47
N LEU A 337 -14.97 -7.39 13.59
CA LEU A 337 -14.34 -7.65 14.90
C LEU A 337 -13.80 -6.37 15.52
N VAL A 338 -13.17 -5.49 14.72
CA VAL A 338 -12.73 -4.17 15.20
C VAL A 338 -13.90 -3.37 15.75
N GLY A 339 -15.04 -3.36 15.04
CA GLY A 339 -16.24 -2.64 15.48
C GLY A 339 -16.88 -3.19 16.76
N ARG A 340 -16.76 -4.50 17.02
CA ARG A 340 -17.35 -5.16 18.20
C ARG A 340 -16.40 -5.24 19.40
N ASN A 341 -15.16 -5.65 19.16
CA ASN A 341 -14.21 -6.06 20.19
C ASN A 341 -12.95 -5.17 20.23
N GLY A 342 -12.90 -4.14 19.37
CA GLY A 342 -11.71 -3.31 19.21
C GLY A 342 -10.61 -3.97 18.38
N PRO A 343 -9.46 -3.30 18.17
CA PRO A 343 -8.43 -3.71 17.22
C PRO A 343 -7.55 -4.87 17.69
N ARG A 344 -7.57 -5.21 19.00
CA ARG A 344 -6.63 -6.16 19.59
C ARG A 344 -6.77 -7.59 19.05
N LEU A 345 -7.99 -8.15 19.07
CA LEU A 345 -8.22 -9.52 18.63
C LEU A 345 -7.84 -9.74 17.16
N PRO A 346 -8.27 -8.89 16.21
CA PRO A 346 -7.82 -9.02 14.82
C PRO A 346 -6.30 -8.90 14.65
N LEU A 347 -5.61 -8.04 15.40
CA LEU A 347 -4.15 -7.93 15.36
C LEU A 347 -3.45 -9.20 15.88
N VAL A 348 -3.98 -9.82 16.93
CA VAL A 348 -3.45 -11.11 17.44
C VAL A 348 -3.62 -12.20 16.38
N LEU A 349 -4.79 -12.29 15.75
CA LEU A 349 -5.03 -13.25 14.68
C LEU A 349 -4.10 -12.98 13.49
N ALA A 350 -3.95 -11.72 13.07
CA ALA A 350 -3.04 -11.33 12.00
C ALA A 350 -1.60 -11.77 12.29
N GLY A 351 -1.09 -11.40 13.45
CA GLY A 351 0.28 -11.76 13.87
C GLY A 351 0.49 -13.27 13.97
N GLY A 352 -0.45 -13.98 14.59
CA GLY A 352 -0.37 -15.45 14.75
C GLY A 352 -0.33 -16.17 13.40
N PHE A 353 -1.25 -15.84 12.48
CA PHE A 353 -1.33 -16.49 11.18
C PHE A 353 -0.12 -16.16 10.29
N ILE A 354 0.37 -14.91 10.26
CA ILE A 354 1.58 -14.54 9.51
C ILE A 354 2.81 -15.26 10.09
N THR A 355 2.93 -15.34 11.42
CA THR A 355 4.05 -16.05 12.06
C THR A 355 4.06 -17.52 11.69
N VAL A 356 2.94 -18.22 11.88
CA VAL A 356 2.86 -19.66 11.58
C VAL A 356 3.09 -19.91 10.09
N GLY A 357 2.47 -19.12 9.21
CA GLY A 357 2.66 -19.24 7.77
C GLY A 357 4.12 -19.02 7.35
N GLY A 358 4.81 -18.01 7.92
CA GLY A 358 6.24 -17.76 7.69
C GLY A 358 7.11 -18.93 8.17
N LEU A 359 6.87 -19.43 9.39
CA LEU A 359 7.61 -20.57 9.95
C LEU A 359 7.46 -21.86 9.11
N CYS A 360 6.27 -22.13 8.57
CA CYS A 360 6.04 -23.27 7.68
C CYS A 360 6.94 -23.22 6.42
N LEU A 361 7.37 -22.02 6.00
CA LEU A 361 8.17 -21.84 4.80
C LEU A 361 9.69 -21.75 5.05
N VAL A 362 10.15 -21.70 6.32
CA VAL A 362 11.59 -21.64 6.65
C VAL A 362 12.34 -22.88 6.15
N GLY A 363 11.69 -24.04 6.16
CA GLY A 363 12.27 -25.33 5.75
C GLY A 363 12.05 -25.70 4.28
N LEU A 364 11.76 -24.71 3.39
CA LEU A 364 11.53 -25.00 1.98
C LEU A 364 12.71 -25.72 1.33
N ASP A 365 12.38 -26.71 0.50
CA ASP A 365 13.26 -27.40 -0.42
C ASP A 365 12.57 -27.62 -1.79
N GLN A 366 13.26 -28.24 -2.75
CA GLN A 366 12.69 -28.48 -4.08
C GLN A 366 11.55 -29.51 -4.08
N HIS A 367 11.45 -30.34 -3.04
CA HIS A 367 10.47 -31.41 -2.88
C HIS A 367 9.34 -31.08 -1.91
N THR A 368 9.34 -29.87 -1.35
CA THR A 368 8.32 -29.44 -0.39
C THR A 368 6.92 -29.69 -0.95
N SER A 369 6.07 -30.34 -0.15
CA SER A 369 4.69 -30.65 -0.53
C SER A 369 3.92 -29.42 -0.97
N VAL A 370 3.21 -29.52 -2.10
CA VAL A 370 2.32 -28.45 -2.59
C VAL A 370 1.25 -28.12 -1.56
N PHE A 371 0.76 -29.10 -0.82
CA PHE A 371 -0.22 -28.89 0.25
C PHE A 371 0.33 -27.98 1.35
N LEU A 372 1.58 -28.18 1.78
CA LEU A 372 2.23 -27.31 2.78
C LEU A 372 2.38 -25.88 2.24
N LEU A 373 2.81 -25.72 0.98
CA LEU A 373 2.92 -24.40 0.34
C LEU A 373 1.57 -23.64 0.33
N LEU A 374 0.52 -24.30 -0.20
CA LEU A 374 -0.79 -23.70 -0.30
C LEU A 374 -1.39 -23.37 1.07
N SER A 375 -1.15 -24.24 2.06
CA SER A 375 -1.59 -24.00 3.45
C SER A 375 -0.87 -22.80 4.08
N ALA A 376 0.45 -22.69 3.88
CA ALA A 376 1.23 -21.56 4.38
C ALA A 376 0.78 -20.24 3.71
N TYR A 377 0.53 -20.27 2.40
CA TYR A 377 0.01 -19.08 1.68
C TYR A 377 -1.39 -18.69 2.18
N LEU A 378 -2.26 -19.66 2.45
CA LEU A 378 -3.56 -19.39 3.06
C LEU A 378 -3.41 -18.72 4.43
N LEU A 379 -2.55 -19.24 5.30
CA LEU A 379 -2.28 -18.67 6.62
C LEU A 379 -1.78 -17.23 6.53
N ILE A 380 -0.79 -16.96 5.67
CA ILE A 380 -0.27 -15.60 5.44
C ILE A 380 -1.37 -14.68 4.93
N GLY A 381 -2.21 -15.16 3.99
CA GLY A 381 -3.35 -14.41 3.46
C GLY A 381 -4.40 -14.09 4.50
N VAL A 382 -4.78 -15.06 5.34
CA VAL A 382 -5.69 -14.86 6.48
C VAL A 382 -5.11 -13.80 7.42
N GLY A 383 -3.83 -13.90 7.77
CA GLY A 383 -3.15 -12.93 8.60
C GLY A 383 -3.16 -11.51 8.01
N PHE A 384 -2.86 -11.38 6.70
CA PHE A 384 -2.93 -10.10 5.98
C PHE A 384 -4.35 -9.53 5.98
N GLY A 385 -5.38 -10.36 5.76
CA GLY A 385 -6.79 -9.94 5.81
C GLY A 385 -7.18 -9.39 7.18
N PHE A 386 -6.70 -9.99 8.25
CA PHE A 386 -6.96 -9.49 9.61
C PHE A 386 -6.16 -8.24 9.98
N ALA A 387 -5.08 -7.88 9.29
CA ALA A 387 -4.16 -6.81 9.69
C ALA A 387 -4.65 -5.40 9.35
N ASN A 388 -5.20 -5.17 8.14
CA ASN A 388 -5.41 -3.84 7.60
C ASN A 388 -6.42 -2.97 8.36
N ALA A 389 -7.59 -3.53 8.71
CA ALA A 389 -8.65 -2.80 9.40
C ALA A 389 -8.22 -2.34 10.81
N PRO A 390 -7.65 -3.22 11.67
CA PRO A 390 -7.23 -2.82 13.00
C PRO A 390 -6.04 -1.85 12.98
N ILE A 391 -5.08 -1.97 12.06
CA ILE A 391 -3.97 -1.04 11.91
C ILE A 391 -4.50 0.36 11.60
N THR A 392 -5.39 0.49 10.61
CA THR A 392 -5.98 1.78 10.25
C THR A 392 -6.82 2.37 11.39
N ASN A 393 -7.63 1.53 12.05
CA ASN A 393 -8.41 1.95 13.21
C ASN A 393 -7.51 2.42 14.36
N THR A 394 -6.45 1.68 14.67
CA THR A 394 -5.49 2.03 15.73
C THR A 394 -4.76 3.35 15.42
N ALA A 395 -4.39 3.58 14.16
CA ALA A 395 -3.72 4.81 13.74
C ALA A 395 -4.61 6.06 13.90
N VAL A 396 -5.92 5.94 13.70
CA VAL A 396 -6.86 7.07 13.84
C VAL A 396 -7.49 7.17 15.22
N SER A 397 -7.39 6.12 16.05
CA SER A 397 -7.98 6.08 17.39
C SER A 397 -7.31 7.09 18.32
N GLY A 398 -8.13 7.85 19.03
CA GLY A 398 -7.65 8.90 19.94
C GLY A 398 -7.22 10.21 19.28
N LEU A 399 -7.37 10.33 17.95
CA LEU A 399 -7.11 11.57 17.23
C LEU A 399 -8.43 12.33 16.94
N PRO A 400 -8.40 13.69 16.97
CA PRO A 400 -9.52 14.49 16.50
C PRO A 400 -9.89 14.13 15.05
N ALA A 401 -11.18 14.18 14.70
CA ALA A 401 -11.66 13.87 13.34
C ALA A 401 -10.95 14.69 12.24
N THR A 402 -10.51 15.91 12.56
CA THR A 402 -9.72 16.78 11.67
C THR A 402 -8.34 16.21 11.32
N ARG A 403 -7.76 15.32 12.14
CA ARG A 403 -6.45 14.69 11.93
C ARG A 403 -6.53 13.25 11.41
N ALA A 404 -7.72 12.66 11.36
CA ALA A 404 -7.91 11.29 10.90
C ALA A 404 -7.45 11.07 9.44
N GLY A 405 -7.66 12.08 8.57
CA GLY A 405 -7.19 12.05 7.18
C GLY A 405 -5.66 11.99 7.08
N VAL A 406 -4.96 12.82 7.87
CA VAL A 406 -3.48 12.83 7.91
C VAL A 406 -2.95 11.49 8.43
N ALA A 407 -3.53 10.94 9.49
CA ALA A 407 -3.15 9.63 10.03
C ALA A 407 -3.36 8.50 9.01
N GLY A 408 -4.46 8.54 8.24
CA GLY A 408 -4.73 7.62 7.15
C GLY A 408 -3.70 7.71 6.02
N ALA A 409 -3.30 8.93 5.63
CA ALA A 409 -2.28 9.18 4.62
C ALA A 409 -0.90 8.66 5.07
N ILE A 410 -0.50 8.95 6.32
CA ILE A 410 0.74 8.43 6.91
C ILE A 410 0.75 6.90 6.92
N THR A 411 -0.35 6.28 7.32
CA THR A 411 -0.46 4.81 7.33
C THR A 411 -0.37 4.23 5.91
N SER A 412 -0.93 4.92 4.91
CA SER A 412 -0.83 4.51 3.51
C SER A 412 0.59 4.64 2.98
N THR A 413 1.31 5.72 3.31
CA THR A 413 2.74 5.87 2.98
C THR A 413 3.58 4.79 3.66
N ALA A 414 3.28 4.44 4.93
CA ALA A 414 3.96 3.36 5.63
C ALA A 414 3.78 2.00 4.96
N ARG A 415 2.59 1.71 4.42
CA ARG A 415 2.33 0.49 3.63
C ARG A 415 3.21 0.44 2.38
N GLN A 416 3.30 1.53 1.64
CA GLN A 416 4.13 1.59 0.43
C GLN A 416 5.63 1.49 0.74
N LEU A 417 6.07 2.14 1.83
CA LEU A 417 7.44 1.98 2.32
C LEU A 417 7.72 0.51 2.69
N GLY A 418 6.78 -0.14 3.39
CA GLY A 418 6.87 -1.57 3.70
C GLY A 418 6.95 -2.43 2.45
N SER A 419 6.18 -2.10 1.40
CA SER A 419 6.24 -2.81 0.12
C SER A 419 7.62 -2.69 -0.54
N ALA A 420 8.16 -1.49 -0.66
CA ALA A 420 9.48 -1.26 -1.25
C ALA A 420 10.60 -1.94 -0.44
N LEU A 421 10.58 -1.80 0.89
CA LEU A 421 11.54 -2.48 1.77
C LEU A 421 11.45 -4.01 1.63
N GLY A 422 10.24 -4.56 1.56
CA GLY A 422 10.02 -6.00 1.40
C GLY A 422 10.62 -6.55 0.12
N ILE A 423 10.42 -5.86 -1.00
CA ILE A 423 10.97 -6.23 -2.31
C ILE A 423 12.49 -6.15 -2.29
N ALA A 424 13.05 -5.02 -1.85
CA ALA A 424 14.49 -4.80 -1.79
C ALA A 424 15.21 -5.82 -0.89
N ILE A 425 14.63 -6.12 0.29
CA ILE A 425 15.19 -7.14 1.20
C ILE A 425 15.12 -8.53 0.56
N ALA A 426 13.96 -8.92 0.01
CA ALA A 426 13.79 -10.24 -0.59
C ALA A 426 14.71 -10.45 -1.80
N GLY A 427 14.82 -9.44 -2.66
CA GLY A 427 15.72 -9.49 -3.81
C GLY A 427 17.18 -9.56 -3.40
N GLY A 428 17.60 -8.73 -2.44
CA GLY A 428 18.96 -8.75 -1.91
C GLY A 428 19.36 -10.09 -1.27
N LEU A 429 18.42 -10.79 -0.63
CA LEU A 429 18.67 -12.13 -0.04
C LEU A 429 18.96 -13.20 -1.09
N VAL A 430 18.35 -13.10 -2.27
CA VAL A 430 18.50 -14.10 -3.33
C VAL A 430 19.41 -13.64 -4.48
N ALA A 431 19.97 -12.44 -4.38
CA ALA A 431 20.84 -11.86 -5.39
C ALA A 431 22.05 -12.77 -5.67
N GLY A 432 22.27 -13.09 -6.96
CA GLY A 432 23.38 -13.96 -7.38
C GLY A 432 23.24 -15.44 -7.03
N THR A 433 22.10 -15.87 -6.47
CA THR A 433 21.86 -17.27 -6.11
C THR A 433 21.39 -18.06 -7.31
N ALA A 434 22.04 -19.23 -7.55
CA ALA A 434 21.59 -20.16 -8.58
C ALA A 434 20.19 -20.73 -8.25
N PRO A 435 19.39 -21.13 -9.26
CA PRO A 435 18.04 -21.67 -9.06
C PRO A 435 17.95 -22.79 -8.01
N THR A 436 18.93 -23.67 -7.97
CA THR A 436 19.04 -24.79 -7.01
C THR A 436 19.27 -24.33 -5.57
N GLY A 437 19.86 -23.16 -5.36
CA GLY A 437 20.14 -22.56 -4.05
C GLY A 437 19.02 -21.64 -3.52
N LEU A 438 18.05 -21.28 -4.33
CA LEU A 438 17.00 -20.30 -3.97
C LEU A 438 16.19 -20.70 -2.73
N ALA A 439 15.87 -21.98 -2.57
CA ALA A 439 15.14 -22.46 -1.41
C ALA A 439 15.92 -22.18 -0.11
N HIS A 440 17.24 -22.43 -0.11
CA HIS A 440 18.09 -22.15 1.04
C HIS A 440 18.31 -20.66 1.27
N ALA A 441 18.59 -19.89 0.22
CA ALA A 441 18.79 -18.44 0.27
C ALA A 441 17.52 -17.67 0.72
N SER A 442 16.34 -18.24 0.52
CA SER A 442 15.07 -17.63 0.95
C SER A 442 14.77 -17.77 2.44
N ARG A 443 15.47 -18.65 3.19
CA ARG A 443 15.21 -18.91 4.62
C ARG A 443 15.21 -17.64 5.49
N PRO A 444 16.18 -16.72 5.39
CA PRO A 444 16.15 -15.49 6.18
C PRO A 444 14.90 -14.62 5.87
N GLY A 445 14.42 -14.66 4.62
CA GLY A 445 13.18 -13.96 4.24
C GLY A 445 11.95 -14.54 4.92
N TRP A 446 11.83 -15.86 5.04
CA TRP A 446 10.73 -16.51 5.75
C TRP A 446 10.80 -16.27 7.26
N ILE A 447 12.00 -16.24 7.83
CA ILE A 447 12.22 -15.83 9.24
C ILE A 447 11.78 -14.39 9.42
N LEU A 448 12.10 -13.49 8.49
CA LEU A 448 11.65 -12.09 8.52
C LEU A 448 10.10 -12.00 8.48
N VAL A 449 9.44 -12.78 7.61
CA VAL A 449 7.96 -12.84 7.56
C VAL A 449 7.40 -13.27 8.92
N ALA A 450 7.95 -14.33 9.53
CA ALA A 450 7.53 -14.78 10.86
C ALA A 450 7.78 -13.70 11.93
N THR A 451 8.92 -13.01 11.88
CA THR A 451 9.27 -11.93 12.82
C THR A 451 8.32 -10.74 12.68
N CYS A 452 7.93 -10.37 11.45
CA CYS A 452 6.90 -9.35 11.22
C CYS A 452 5.56 -9.76 11.86
N GLY A 453 5.18 -11.04 11.78
CA GLY A 453 4.00 -11.57 12.46
C GLY A 453 4.10 -11.46 13.99
N LEU A 454 5.24 -11.84 14.58
CA LEU A 454 5.50 -11.67 16.01
C LEU A 454 5.44 -10.20 16.44
N PHE A 455 5.99 -9.31 15.61
CA PHE A 455 5.91 -7.87 15.88
C PHE A 455 4.47 -7.37 15.95
N LEU A 456 3.56 -7.89 15.12
CA LEU A 456 2.13 -7.54 15.20
C LEU A 456 1.48 -7.99 16.51
N LEU A 457 1.94 -9.08 17.13
CA LEU A 457 1.48 -9.49 18.47
C LEU A 457 1.88 -8.44 19.51
N LEU A 458 3.07 -7.85 19.40
CA LEU A 458 3.49 -6.73 20.26
C LEU A 458 2.63 -5.48 20.02
N VAL A 459 2.34 -5.15 18.77
CA VAL A 459 1.41 -4.05 18.40
C VAL A 459 0.03 -4.29 19.01
N ALA A 460 -0.48 -5.52 18.95
CA ALA A 460 -1.75 -5.90 19.57
C ALA A 460 -1.75 -5.72 21.08
N HIS A 461 -0.60 -5.91 21.72
CA HIS A 461 -0.46 -5.67 23.16
C HIS A 461 -0.49 -4.16 23.47
N ALA A 462 0.16 -3.33 22.67
CA ALA A 462 0.17 -1.88 22.82
C ALA A 462 -1.20 -1.24 22.57
N ALA A 463 -2.04 -1.86 21.73
CA ALA A 463 -3.39 -1.39 21.39
C ALA A 463 -4.44 -1.67 22.49
N ARG A 464 -4.05 -1.91 23.74
CA ARG A 464 -4.99 -2.09 24.86
C ARG A 464 -5.71 -0.78 25.13
N PRO A 465 -7.06 -0.76 25.23
CA PRO A 465 -7.76 0.39 25.74
C PRO A 465 -7.30 0.62 27.20
N LYS A 466 -6.84 1.83 27.52
CA LYS A 466 -6.69 2.22 28.93
C LYS A 466 -8.05 1.99 29.59
N LYS A 467 -8.10 1.11 30.61
CA LYS A 467 -9.26 1.02 31.47
C LYS A 467 -9.55 2.43 32.01
N ASP A 468 -10.70 2.95 31.65
CA ASP A 468 -11.19 4.21 32.17
C ASP A 468 -11.47 4.02 33.65
N THR A 469 -10.48 4.36 34.50
CA THR A 469 -10.59 4.29 35.97
C THR A 469 -11.40 5.47 36.51
N SER A 470 -12.04 6.27 35.65
CA SER A 470 -12.82 7.46 35.98
C SER A 470 -14.34 7.27 35.79
N ARG A 471 -14.90 6.09 36.06
CA ARG A 471 -16.35 6.05 36.37
C ARG A 471 -16.52 6.49 37.81
N PRO A 472 -17.07 7.68 38.10
CA PRO A 472 -17.50 7.99 39.43
C PRO A 472 -18.64 7.00 39.78
N THR A 473 -18.44 6.26 40.83
CA THR A 473 -19.54 5.54 41.50
C THR A 473 -20.59 6.59 41.88
N SER A 474 -21.71 6.63 41.14
CA SER A 474 -22.88 7.40 41.55
C SER A 474 -23.29 6.92 42.94
N PRO A 475 -23.45 7.81 43.94
CA PRO A 475 -24.03 7.42 45.22
C PRO A 475 -25.48 7.01 45.00
N GLN A 476 -25.79 5.78 45.33
CA GLN A 476 -27.18 5.33 45.49
C GLN A 476 -27.82 6.22 46.56
N SER A 477 -28.71 7.12 46.13
CA SER A 477 -29.64 7.80 47.05
C SER A 477 -30.62 6.74 47.63
N ARG A 478 -30.55 6.61 48.93
CA ARG A 478 -31.61 5.99 49.75
C ARG A 478 -32.79 6.97 49.88
#